data_6d0e1cfd54697c632f8637c479fcb128
#
_entry.id   6d0e1cfd54697c632f8637c479fcb128
#
_cell.length_a   1.000
_cell.length_b   1.000
_cell.length_c   1.000
_cell.angle_alpha   90.00
_cell.angle_beta   90.00
_cell.angle_gamma   90.00
#
_symmetry.space_group_name_H-M   'P 1'
#
loop_
_entity.id
_entity.type
_entity.pdbx_description
1 polymer ?
#
loop_
_entity_poly.entity_id
_entity_poly.type
_entity_poly.pdbx_seq_one_letter_code
_entity_poly.pdbx_strand_id
1 'polypeptide(L)'
;MDYDVIVVGGGAGGLGAARAAVRRRAKTLLLHHGPLGGECTFTGCVPSKALIEAAGRGASFTETMDVLRQAVATIAATESAEVLRREGIEVLQGWATFTAPGHVDVDGRTVSGGRFILATGTRPVVPALDGLARIDYLTNENVFSIETLPASLAVLGGGAIGVELAQGLARLGSKVTVVEAVDRLLAKEEPETSAVVADALVAEGVSLRLGCRVTRVEKADGVARVRLVLDQGEPVVADQLLVSVGRSAVTTGMGLEVVGIETDERGFIRTDDRLATTADNVWAVGDVAGKLQFTHAADEMGRIAASNALSRWRRRSFRTAAIPWVTYTSPEVGRVGMTEAEAAGRGGRVAYLPMTEVDRAVVAGQTRGFVKLVAGPRPGLGHTGGGRLLGATMVAARGGEMVHEAALAIRTGMFTGRLAQTVHAYPTWSLAVQKAASQFFVEVEGRRAYPARSEP
;
A
#
# COMPACT_ATOMS: atom_id res chain seq x y z
N MET A 1 0.16 -33.45 -17.10
CA MET A 1 0.39 -32.20 -16.36
C MET A 1 1.04 -32.56 -15.04
N ASP A 2 2.14 -31.91 -14.73
CA ASP A 2 2.95 -32.22 -13.54
C ASP A 2 2.31 -31.68 -12.26
N TYR A 3 1.55 -30.55 -12.41
CA TYR A 3 0.92 -29.84 -11.29
C TYR A 3 -0.53 -29.46 -11.59
N ASP A 4 -1.36 -29.42 -10.56
CA ASP A 4 -2.73 -28.91 -10.65
C ASP A 4 -2.75 -27.37 -10.72
N VAL A 5 -1.84 -26.72 -9.96
CA VAL A 5 -1.66 -25.26 -9.89
C VAL A 5 -0.19 -24.91 -9.90
N ILE A 6 0.20 -24.00 -10.79
CA ILE A 6 1.49 -23.34 -10.79
C ILE A 6 1.28 -21.88 -10.41
N VAL A 7 1.97 -21.43 -9.36
CA VAL A 7 1.98 -20.04 -8.92
C VAL A 7 3.31 -19.41 -9.33
N VAL A 8 3.26 -18.27 -10.01
CA VAL A 8 4.45 -17.54 -10.48
C VAL A 8 4.62 -16.25 -9.67
N GLY A 9 5.61 -16.23 -8.81
CA GLY A 9 5.94 -15.14 -7.90
C GLY A 9 5.83 -15.52 -6.43
N GLY A 10 6.90 -15.31 -5.65
CA GLY A 10 7.03 -15.70 -4.25
C GLY A 10 6.65 -14.63 -3.23
N GLY A 11 5.96 -13.54 -3.64
CA GLY A 11 5.46 -12.49 -2.76
C GLY A 11 4.12 -12.84 -2.10
N ALA A 12 3.53 -11.91 -1.34
CA ALA A 12 2.31 -12.13 -0.55
C ALA A 12 1.14 -12.75 -1.34
N GLY A 13 0.91 -12.27 -2.57
CA GLY A 13 -0.14 -12.82 -3.44
C GLY A 13 0.11 -14.28 -3.82
N GLY A 14 1.36 -14.61 -4.17
CA GLY A 14 1.74 -15.96 -4.53
C GLY A 14 1.75 -16.92 -3.34
N LEU A 15 2.27 -16.49 -2.19
CA LEU A 15 2.22 -17.28 -0.95
C LEU A 15 0.78 -17.56 -0.51
N GLY A 16 -0.09 -16.52 -0.56
CA GLY A 16 -1.52 -16.68 -0.28
C GLY A 16 -2.21 -17.65 -1.23
N ALA A 17 -1.88 -17.58 -2.53
CA ALA A 17 -2.41 -18.48 -3.55
C ALA A 17 -1.94 -19.92 -3.35
N ALA A 18 -0.64 -20.13 -3.16
CA ALA A 18 -0.05 -21.47 -3.01
C ALA A 18 -0.60 -22.18 -1.76
N ARG A 19 -0.60 -21.50 -0.60
CA ARG A 19 -1.18 -22.00 0.63
C ARG A 19 -2.67 -22.34 0.48
N ALA A 20 -3.43 -21.49 -0.22
CA ALA A 20 -4.85 -21.74 -0.47
C ALA A 20 -5.08 -22.93 -1.41
N ALA A 21 -4.20 -23.17 -2.39
CA ALA A 21 -4.27 -24.29 -3.31
C ALA A 21 -3.99 -25.63 -2.57
N VAL A 22 -2.91 -25.68 -1.78
CA VAL A 22 -2.56 -26.89 -0.99
C VAL A 22 -3.65 -27.25 0.02
N ARG A 23 -4.25 -26.27 0.70
CA ARG A 23 -5.40 -26.52 1.60
C ARG A 23 -6.60 -27.17 0.89
N ARG A 24 -6.67 -27.06 -0.44
CA ARG A 24 -7.64 -27.74 -1.30
C ARG A 24 -7.12 -29.05 -1.91
N ARG A 25 -5.98 -29.53 -1.43
CA ARG A 25 -5.30 -30.77 -1.87
C ARG A 25 -4.85 -30.73 -3.33
N ALA A 26 -4.58 -29.55 -3.88
CA ALA A 26 -4.01 -29.40 -5.21
C ALA A 26 -2.49 -29.59 -5.15
N LYS A 27 -1.93 -30.37 -6.08
CA LYS A 27 -0.48 -30.46 -6.27
C LYS A 27 0.03 -29.11 -6.79
N THR A 28 0.78 -28.40 -5.95
CA THR A 28 1.10 -26.99 -6.15
C THR A 28 2.61 -26.78 -6.28
N LEU A 29 3.00 -26.07 -7.34
CA LEU A 29 4.34 -25.55 -7.54
C LEU A 29 4.34 -24.02 -7.38
N LEU A 30 5.28 -23.50 -6.61
CA LEU A 30 5.59 -22.07 -6.51
C LEU A 30 6.89 -21.79 -7.23
N LEU A 31 6.83 -20.98 -8.29
CA LEU A 31 7.98 -20.46 -9.03
C LEU A 31 8.36 -19.09 -8.49
N HIS A 32 9.65 -18.85 -8.24
CA HIS A 32 10.11 -17.55 -7.79
C HIS A 32 11.50 -17.23 -8.37
N HIS A 33 11.72 -15.96 -8.71
CA HIS A 33 13.02 -15.49 -9.19
C HIS A 33 13.82 -14.78 -8.07
N GLY A 34 13.17 -13.94 -7.28
CA GLY A 34 13.76 -13.25 -6.12
C GLY A 34 13.55 -14.03 -4.81
N PRO A 35 13.81 -13.40 -3.67
CA PRO A 35 13.61 -14.03 -2.37
C PRO A 35 12.13 -14.31 -2.10
N LEU A 36 11.85 -15.41 -1.39
CA LEU A 36 10.51 -15.75 -0.90
C LEU A 36 10.06 -14.76 0.18
N GLY A 37 8.81 -14.31 0.12
CA GLY A 37 8.29 -13.17 0.88
C GLY A 37 8.19 -11.92 0.01
N GLY A 38 9.01 -11.85 -1.06
CA GLY A 38 8.97 -10.79 -2.05
C GLY A 38 9.33 -9.42 -1.50
N GLU A 39 8.87 -8.40 -2.20
CA GLU A 39 9.19 -7.01 -1.86
C GLU A 39 8.72 -6.60 -0.47
N CYS A 40 7.54 -7.06 -0.03
CA CYS A 40 7.01 -6.71 1.29
C CYS A 40 8.00 -7.02 2.42
N THR A 41 8.62 -8.18 2.38
CA THR A 41 9.53 -8.66 3.42
C THR A 41 10.92 -8.02 3.32
N PHE A 42 11.44 -7.77 2.12
CA PHE A 42 12.84 -7.38 1.94
C PHE A 42 13.05 -5.90 1.62
N THR A 43 12.14 -5.27 0.87
CA THR A 43 12.31 -3.90 0.34
C THR A 43 11.04 -3.05 0.45
N GLY A 44 10.07 -3.50 1.23
CA GLY A 44 8.76 -2.86 1.37
C GLY A 44 8.34 -2.66 2.82
N CYS A 45 7.23 -3.30 3.19
CA CYS A 45 6.53 -3.04 4.45
C CYS A 45 7.39 -3.34 5.69
N VAL A 46 8.07 -4.50 5.71
CA VAL A 46 8.84 -4.91 6.89
C VAL A 46 9.98 -3.94 7.19
N PRO A 47 10.92 -3.69 6.25
CA PRO A 47 12.01 -2.79 6.54
C PRO A 47 11.57 -1.34 6.76
N SER A 48 10.57 -0.83 6.01
CA SER A 48 10.13 0.55 6.19
C SER A 48 9.46 0.78 7.54
N LYS A 49 8.63 -0.16 8.03
CA LYS A 49 7.97 -0.02 9.34
C LYS A 49 8.96 -0.20 10.48
N ALA A 50 9.94 -1.10 10.35
CA ALA A 50 11.03 -1.21 11.32
C ALA A 50 11.86 0.10 11.41
N LEU A 51 12.16 0.73 10.26
CA LEU A 51 12.86 2.01 10.19
C LEU A 51 12.05 3.12 10.88
N ILE A 52 10.76 3.28 10.51
CA ILE A 52 9.87 4.32 11.04
C ILE A 52 9.69 4.18 12.54
N GLU A 53 9.47 2.97 13.04
CA GLU A 53 9.32 2.69 14.48
C GLU A 53 10.59 2.97 15.27
N ALA A 54 11.75 2.51 14.79
CA ALA A 54 13.02 2.73 15.47
C ALA A 54 13.39 4.23 15.47
N ALA A 55 13.29 4.90 14.32
CA ALA A 55 13.51 6.34 14.21
C ALA A 55 12.55 7.15 15.10
N GLY A 56 11.28 6.73 15.16
CA GLY A 56 10.26 7.36 16.02
C GLY A 56 10.53 7.24 17.53
N ARG A 57 11.33 6.25 17.93
CA ARG A 57 11.80 6.06 19.33
C ARG A 57 13.11 6.79 19.63
N GLY A 58 13.69 7.48 18.65
CA GLY A 58 14.97 8.18 18.81
C GLY A 58 16.21 7.27 18.72
N ALA A 59 16.09 6.10 18.10
CA ALA A 59 17.24 5.24 17.83
C ALA A 59 18.21 5.94 16.86
N SER A 60 19.50 5.65 16.98
CA SER A 60 20.52 6.06 16.04
C SER A 60 20.32 5.36 14.68
N PHE A 61 20.99 5.87 13.62
CA PHE A 61 20.93 5.22 12.30
C PHE A 61 21.42 3.76 12.36
N THR A 62 22.54 3.50 13.03
CA THR A 62 23.09 2.15 13.16
C THR A 62 22.14 1.19 13.88
N GLU A 63 21.59 1.59 15.03
CA GLU A 63 20.59 0.80 15.76
C GLU A 63 19.32 0.56 14.93
N THR A 64 18.86 1.58 14.19
CA THR A 64 17.71 1.46 13.30
C THR A 64 17.95 0.42 12.22
N MET A 65 19.12 0.43 11.59
CA MET A 65 19.47 -0.55 10.55
C MET A 65 19.65 -1.97 11.11
N ASP A 66 20.07 -2.12 12.35
CA ASP A 66 20.15 -3.41 13.03
C ASP A 66 18.76 -3.97 13.34
N VAL A 67 17.86 -3.15 13.88
CA VAL A 67 16.44 -3.52 14.13
C VAL A 67 15.76 -3.92 12.82
N LEU A 68 15.99 -3.16 11.75
CA LEU A 68 15.44 -3.46 10.43
C LEU A 68 15.92 -4.81 9.91
N ARG A 69 17.24 -5.07 9.92
CA ARG A 69 17.82 -6.35 9.49
C ARG A 69 17.28 -7.53 10.29
N GLN A 70 17.16 -7.37 11.61
CA GLN A 70 16.61 -8.40 12.49
C GLN A 70 15.13 -8.69 12.18
N ALA A 71 14.33 -7.65 11.95
CA ALA A 71 12.90 -7.80 11.58
C ALA A 71 12.75 -8.55 10.24
N VAL A 72 13.53 -8.15 9.23
CA VAL A 72 13.55 -8.82 7.92
C VAL A 72 13.95 -10.29 8.07
N ALA A 73 15.05 -10.58 8.77
CA ALA A 73 15.52 -11.96 8.99
C ALA A 73 14.48 -12.83 9.69
N THR A 74 13.85 -12.28 10.73
CA THR A 74 12.82 -12.98 11.51
C THR A 74 11.60 -13.35 10.66
N ILE A 75 11.10 -12.42 9.85
CA ILE A 75 9.93 -12.66 9.01
C ILE A 75 10.28 -13.57 7.82
N ALA A 76 11.42 -13.33 7.15
CA ALA A 76 11.89 -14.16 6.04
C ALA A 76 12.04 -15.64 6.43
N ALA A 77 12.46 -15.92 7.66
CA ALA A 77 12.55 -17.29 8.15
C ALA A 77 11.21 -18.04 8.14
N THR A 78 10.09 -17.33 8.29
CA THR A 78 8.73 -17.92 8.25
C THR A 78 8.22 -18.19 6.82
N GLU A 79 8.90 -17.68 5.83
CA GLU A 79 8.54 -17.76 4.40
C GLU A 79 9.58 -18.54 3.59
N SER A 80 10.51 -19.22 4.25
CA SER A 80 11.58 -19.97 3.60
C SER A 80 11.09 -21.14 2.76
N ALA A 81 11.87 -21.56 1.76
CA ALA A 81 11.54 -22.72 0.92
C ALA A 81 11.33 -24.00 1.75
N GLU A 82 12.06 -24.14 2.87
CA GLU A 82 11.89 -25.27 3.78
C GLU A 82 10.52 -25.26 4.46
N VAL A 83 10.08 -24.10 4.95
CA VAL A 83 8.75 -23.93 5.54
C VAL A 83 7.66 -24.25 4.53
N LEU A 84 7.76 -23.70 3.31
CA LEU A 84 6.78 -23.95 2.25
C LEU A 84 6.71 -25.42 1.83
N ARG A 85 7.87 -26.11 1.74
CA ARG A 85 7.88 -27.56 1.44
C ARG A 85 7.22 -28.37 2.56
N ARG A 86 7.43 -28.00 3.83
CA ARG A 86 6.70 -28.62 4.97
C ARG A 86 5.19 -28.38 4.92
N GLU A 87 4.77 -27.24 4.35
CA GLU A 87 3.36 -26.94 4.10
C GLU A 87 2.79 -27.70 2.87
N GLY A 88 3.61 -28.49 2.14
CA GLY A 88 3.21 -29.26 0.96
C GLY A 88 3.30 -28.50 -0.35
N ILE A 89 4.01 -27.38 -0.40
CA ILE A 89 4.24 -26.56 -1.59
C ILE A 89 5.60 -26.95 -2.17
N GLU A 90 5.65 -27.42 -3.42
CA GLU A 90 6.91 -27.54 -4.15
C GLU A 90 7.40 -26.17 -4.55
N VAL A 91 8.71 -25.92 -4.41
CA VAL A 91 9.32 -24.62 -4.67
C VAL A 91 10.46 -24.78 -5.65
N LEU A 92 10.41 -24.00 -6.74
CA LEU A 92 11.46 -23.95 -7.76
C LEU A 92 11.87 -22.50 -8.00
N GLN A 93 13.16 -22.21 -7.89
CA GLN A 93 13.72 -20.91 -8.22
C GLN A 93 14.04 -20.85 -9.71
N GLY A 94 13.72 -19.73 -10.35
CA GLY A 94 14.01 -19.43 -11.74
C GLY A 94 13.03 -18.44 -12.34
N TRP A 95 13.35 -17.93 -13.53
CA TRP A 95 12.47 -17.06 -14.29
C TRP A 95 11.49 -17.88 -15.12
N ALA A 96 10.19 -17.63 -14.97
CA ALA A 96 9.14 -18.38 -15.64
C ALA A 96 8.69 -17.66 -16.91
N THR A 97 8.77 -18.34 -18.07
CA THR A 97 8.31 -17.85 -19.37
C THR A 97 7.31 -18.83 -19.99
N PHE A 98 6.13 -18.38 -20.38
CA PHE A 98 5.18 -19.21 -21.12
C PHE A 98 5.72 -19.58 -22.48
N THR A 99 5.69 -20.87 -22.81
CA THR A 99 6.09 -21.41 -24.12
C THR A 99 4.92 -21.94 -24.93
N ALA A 100 3.84 -22.34 -24.23
CA ALA A 100 2.58 -22.77 -24.81
C ALA A 100 1.48 -22.75 -23.73
N PRO A 101 0.19 -22.84 -24.07
CA PRO A 101 -0.89 -23.05 -23.10
C PRO A 101 -0.60 -24.25 -22.19
N GLY A 102 -0.57 -24.00 -20.88
CA GLY A 102 -0.29 -25.04 -19.88
C GLY A 102 1.20 -25.35 -19.67
N HIS A 103 2.13 -24.65 -20.32
CA HIS A 103 3.57 -24.91 -20.22
C HIS A 103 4.35 -23.62 -19.95
N VAL A 104 5.29 -23.70 -19.02
CA VAL A 104 6.27 -22.66 -18.73
C VAL A 104 7.68 -23.26 -18.79
N ASP A 105 8.59 -22.51 -19.35
CA ASP A 105 10.03 -22.73 -19.20
C ASP A 105 10.51 -22.02 -17.95
N VAL A 106 11.37 -22.66 -17.18
CA VAL A 106 12.02 -22.11 -16.00
C VAL A 106 13.51 -22.36 -16.14
N ASP A 107 14.22 -21.38 -16.66
CA ASP A 107 15.68 -21.44 -16.90
C ASP A 107 16.11 -22.71 -17.69
N GLY A 108 15.39 -23.06 -18.77
CA GLY A 108 15.65 -24.21 -19.63
C GLY A 108 14.97 -25.51 -19.20
N ARG A 109 14.18 -25.48 -18.12
CA ARG A 109 13.38 -26.63 -17.68
C ARG A 109 11.89 -26.38 -17.94
N THR A 110 11.29 -27.16 -18.83
CA THR A 110 9.84 -27.09 -19.08
C THR A 110 9.05 -27.74 -17.94
N VAL A 111 8.02 -27.03 -17.44
CA VAL A 111 7.09 -27.50 -16.41
C VAL A 111 5.66 -27.33 -16.92
N SER A 112 4.79 -28.31 -16.67
CA SER A 112 3.41 -28.29 -17.12
C SER A 112 2.42 -28.16 -15.95
N GLY A 113 1.37 -27.32 -16.13
CA GLY A 113 0.33 -27.10 -15.11
C GLY A 113 -1.06 -26.96 -15.69
N GLY A 114 -2.04 -27.42 -14.91
CA GLY A 114 -3.45 -27.30 -15.28
C GLY A 114 -4.01 -25.89 -15.11
N ARG A 115 -3.43 -25.11 -14.22
CA ARG A 115 -3.85 -23.74 -13.87
C ARG A 115 -2.65 -22.91 -13.46
N PHE A 116 -2.70 -21.60 -13.76
CA PHE A 116 -1.63 -20.66 -13.42
C PHE A 116 -2.16 -19.46 -12.63
N ILE A 117 -1.40 -19.02 -11.62
CA ILE A 117 -1.69 -17.82 -10.86
C ILE A 117 -0.45 -16.92 -10.92
N LEU A 118 -0.55 -15.79 -11.63
CA LEU A 118 0.53 -14.83 -11.81
C LEU A 118 0.52 -13.84 -10.65
N ALA A 119 1.60 -13.80 -9.89
CA ALA A 119 1.81 -12.97 -8.71
C ALA A 119 3.18 -12.27 -8.74
N THR A 120 3.60 -11.86 -9.92
CA THR A 120 4.96 -11.36 -10.20
C THR A 120 5.23 -9.96 -9.65
N GLY A 121 4.17 -9.27 -9.19
CA GLY A 121 4.30 -7.99 -8.51
C GLY A 121 4.64 -6.82 -9.42
N THR A 122 5.30 -5.85 -8.83
CA THR A 122 5.71 -4.60 -9.48
C THR A 122 7.14 -4.25 -9.06
N ARG A 123 7.73 -3.25 -9.72
CA ARG A 123 9.01 -2.63 -9.38
C ARG A 123 8.88 -1.11 -9.39
N PRO A 124 9.79 -0.35 -8.74
CA PRO A 124 9.75 1.11 -8.80
C PRO A 124 9.83 1.63 -10.24
N VAL A 125 9.06 2.67 -10.52
CA VAL A 125 9.19 3.42 -11.78
C VAL A 125 10.41 4.32 -11.68
N VAL A 126 11.30 4.20 -12.65
CA VAL A 126 12.37 5.17 -12.88
C VAL A 126 11.90 6.09 -14.00
N PRO A 127 11.64 7.38 -13.72
CA PRO A 127 11.13 8.30 -14.72
C PRO A 127 12.21 8.61 -15.76
N ALA A 128 11.78 8.86 -17.00
CA ALA A 128 12.68 9.27 -18.08
C ALA A 128 13.06 10.76 -17.90
N LEU A 129 13.87 11.06 -16.87
CA LEU A 129 14.39 12.40 -16.62
C LEU A 129 15.81 12.52 -17.18
N ASP A 130 16.06 13.62 -17.90
CA ASP A 130 17.41 13.90 -18.40
C ASP A 130 18.42 13.93 -17.24
N GLY A 131 19.54 13.24 -17.42
CA GLY A 131 20.62 13.13 -16.46
C GLY A 131 20.42 12.09 -15.36
N LEU A 132 19.21 11.57 -15.10
CA LEU A 132 18.97 10.62 -14.00
C LEU A 132 19.80 9.34 -14.14
N ALA A 133 19.94 8.82 -15.34
CA ALA A 133 20.72 7.60 -15.60
C ALA A 133 22.25 7.76 -15.37
N ARG A 134 22.73 9.00 -15.13
CA ARG A 134 24.16 9.31 -14.92
C ARG A 134 24.52 9.49 -13.44
N ILE A 135 23.56 9.31 -12.55
CA ILE A 135 23.74 9.45 -11.11
C ILE A 135 23.29 8.19 -10.39
N ASP A 136 23.88 7.95 -9.23
CA ASP A 136 23.41 6.93 -8.31
C ASP A 136 22.20 7.47 -7.53
N TYR A 137 21.09 6.75 -7.57
CA TYR A 137 19.87 7.10 -6.84
C TYR A 137 19.34 5.92 -6.05
N LEU A 138 18.57 6.23 -5.04
CA LEU A 138 17.86 5.25 -4.23
C LEU A 138 16.43 5.05 -4.75
N THR A 139 15.94 3.84 -4.55
CA THR A 139 14.53 3.48 -4.62
C THR A 139 14.17 2.70 -3.37
N ASN A 140 12.95 2.22 -3.23
CA ASN A 140 12.60 1.29 -2.15
C ASN A 140 13.39 -0.04 -2.23
N GLU A 141 13.98 -0.40 -3.36
CA GLU A 141 14.74 -1.64 -3.50
C GLU A 141 16.12 -1.60 -2.83
N ASN A 142 16.72 -0.41 -2.67
CA ASN A 142 18.08 -0.27 -2.14
C ASN A 142 18.24 0.69 -0.94
N VAL A 143 17.22 1.49 -0.60
CA VAL A 143 17.29 2.44 0.52
C VAL A 143 17.50 1.75 1.87
N PHE A 144 17.07 0.52 2.03
CA PHE A 144 17.23 -0.25 3.27
C PHE A 144 18.57 -0.97 3.41
N SER A 145 19.46 -0.80 2.43
CA SER A 145 20.82 -1.36 2.44
C SER A 145 21.93 -0.31 2.46
N ILE A 146 21.59 0.97 2.62
CA ILE A 146 22.59 2.03 2.76
C ILE A 146 23.41 1.81 4.05
N GLU A 147 24.73 2.00 3.96
CA GLU A 147 25.64 1.83 5.09
C GLU A 147 25.82 3.11 5.91
N THR A 148 25.57 4.25 5.29
CA THR A 148 25.69 5.57 5.91
C THR A 148 24.47 6.41 5.62
N LEU A 149 24.01 7.14 6.64
CA LEU A 149 22.92 8.09 6.49
C LEU A 149 23.39 9.28 5.62
N PRO A 150 22.75 9.61 4.50
CA PRO A 150 23.09 10.80 3.74
C PRO A 150 22.82 12.05 4.58
N ALA A 151 23.74 13.01 4.60
CA ALA A 151 23.56 14.25 5.35
C ALA A 151 22.39 15.06 4.80
N SER A 152 22.12 14.94 3.50
CA SER A 152 20.93 15.53 2.85
C SER A 152 20.33 14.59 1.80
N LEU A 153 19.00 14.57 1.71
CA LEU A 153 18.24 13.68 0.84
C LEU A 153 17.16 14.47 0.08
N ALA A 154 17.15 14.37 -1.23
CA ALA A 154 16.02 14.77 -2.06
C ALA A 154 15.10 13.55 -2.28
N VAL A 155 13.80 13.68 -2.02
CA VAL A 155 12.79 12.64 -2.27
C VAL A 155 11.93 13.09 -3.43
N LEU A 156 11.96 12.37 -4.53
CA LEU A 156 11.13 12.64 -5.70
C LEU A 156 9.85 11.80 -5.61
N GLY A 157 8.74 12.47 -5.33
CA GLY A 157 7.40 11.90 -5.14
C GLY A 157 6.90 11.96 -3.69
N GLY A 158 5.74 12.60 -3.51
CA GLY A 158 5.04 12.79 -2.23
C GLY A 158 3.94 11.76 -1.95
N GLY A 159 4.04 10.57 -2.54
CA GLY A 159 3.17 9.43 -2.24
C GLY A 159 3.53 8.73 -0.93
N ALA A 160 2.81 7.65 -0.57
CA ALA A 160 2.97 6.95 0.71
C ALA A 160 4.43 6.54 1.00
N ILE A 161 5.13 5.94 0.01
CA ILE A 161 6.55 5.54 0.17
C ILE A 161 7.44 6.75 0.42
N GLY A 162 7.25 7.83 -0.36
CA GLY A 162 8.06 9.04 -0.26
C GLY A 162 7.91 9.73 1.10
N VAL A 163 6.68 9.92 1.58
CA VAL A 163 6.43 10.61 2.86
C VAL A 163 6.86 9.78 4.08
N GLU A 164 6.67 8.46 4.04
CA GLU A 164 7.13 7.55 5.10
C GLU A 164 8.65 7.58 5.24
N LEU A 165 9.37 7.41 4.11
CA LEU A 165 10.84 7.41 4.13
C LEU A 165 11.41 8.81 4.41
N ALA A 166 10.77 9.86 3.91
CA ALA A 166 11.15 11.24 4.23
C ALA A 166 11.11 11.51 5.73
N GLN A 167 10.00 11.12 6.39
CA GLN A 167 9.87 11.31 7.84
C GLN A 167 10.86 10.45 8.62
N GLY A 168 10.98 9.16 8.27
CA GLY A 168 11.89 8.25 8.96
C GLY A 168 13.35 8.70 8.86
N LEU A 169 13.82 9.06 7.66
CA LEU A 169 15.21 9.49 7.46
C LEU A 169 15.50 10.89 8.04
N ALA A 170 14.49 11.79 8.04
CA ALA A 170 14.62 13.08 8.72
C ALA A 170 14.79 12.90 10.24
N ARG A 171 14.03 12.02 10.86
CA ARG A 171 14.17 11.68 12.31
C ARG A 171 15.54 11.10 12.65
N LEU A 172 16.18 10.42 11.71
CA LEU A 172 17.53 9.89 11.86
C LEU A 172 18.62 10.96 11.66
N GLY A 173 18.25 12.19 11.25
CA GLY A 173 19.16 13.33 11.15
C GLY A 173 19.50 13.77 9.72
N SER A 174 18.93 13.16 8.69
CA SER A 174 19.08 13.62 7.31
C SER A 174 18.29 14.91 7.06
N LYS A 175 18.86 15.90 6.32
CA LYS A 175 18.10 17.07 5.83
C LYS A 175 17.29 16.68 4.60
N VAL A 176 15.99 16.48 4.77
CA VAL A 176 15.13 15.93 3.72
C VAL A 176 14.38 17.05 3.01
N THR A 177 14.35 16.99 1.67
CA THR A 177 13.46 17.80 0.83
C THR A 177 12.61 16.88 -0.04
N VAL A 178 11.28 16.96 0.09
CA VAL A 178 10.33 16.25 -0.78
C VAL A 178 9.94 17.15 -1.94
N VAL A 179 10.04 16.64 -3.18
CA VAL A 179 9.61 17.30 -4.40
C VAL A 179 8.43 16.52 -4.98
N GLU A 180 7.27 17.18 -5.11
CA GLU A 180 6.05 16.60 -5.63
C GLU A 180 5.47 17.46 -6.75
N ALA A 181 5.12 16.81 -7.86
CA ALA A 181 4.62 17.47 -9.08
C ALA A 181 3.20 18.05 -8.91
N VAL A 182 2.40 17.47 -8.03
CA VAL A 182 1.07 17.97 -7.70
C VAL A 182 1.14 18.89 -6.47
N ASP A 183 0.09 19.66 -6.24
CA ASP A 183 0.02 20.71 -5.22
C ASP A 183 -0.06 20.21 -3.77
N ARG A 184 -0.16 18.90 -3.55
CA ARG A 184 -0.28 18.29 -2.21
C ARG A 184 0.36 16.90 -2.11
N LEU A 185 0.78 16.54 -0.91
CA LEU A 185 1.20 15.17 -0.57
C LEU A 185 0.00 14.24 -0.58
N LEU A 186 0.24 12.93 -0.78
CA LEU A 186 -0.80 11.89 -0.69
C LEU A 186 -2.05 12.26 -1.50
N ALA A 187 -1.90 12.69 -2.74
CA ALA A 187 -2.95 13.28 -3.58
C ALA A 187 -4.23 12.43 -3.74
N LYS A 188 -4.15 11.12 -3.44
CA LYS A 188 -5.29 10.19 -3.46
C LYS A 188 -6.09 10.19 -2.14
N GLU A 189 -5.58 10.83 -1.11
CA GLU A 189 -6.24 10.92 0.20
C GLU A 189 -7.13 12.17 0.28
N GLU A 190 -7.89 12.28 1.38
CA GLU A 190 -8.66 13.50 1.68
C GLU A 190 -7.71 14.72 1.75
N PRO A 191 -8.12 15.91 1.27
CA PRO A 191 -7.28 17.11 1.30
C PRO A 191 -6.79 17.46 2.71
N GLU A 192 -7.63 17.28 3.73
CA GLU A 192 -7.26 17.52 5.13
C GLU A 192 -6.17 16.54 5.61
N THR A 193 -6.16 15.33 5.07
CA THR A 193 -5.09 14.35 5.35
C THR A 193 -3.75 14.88 4.84
N SER A 194 -3.74 15.40 3.59
CA SER A 194 -2.54 15.98 2.98
C SER A 194 -2.01 17.15 3.81
N ALA A 195 -2.89 18.02 4.28
CA ALA A 195 -2.53 19.17 5.11
C ALA A 195 -1.89 18.73 6.44
N VAL A 196 -2.54 17.81 7.17
CA VAL A 196 -2.04 17.31 8.46
C VAL A 196 -0.68 16.63 8.31
N VAL A 197 -0.47 15.82 7.26
CA VAL A 197 0.81 15.15 7.01
C VAL A 197 1.88 16.17 6.61
N ALA A 198 1.56 17.14 5.76
CA ALA A 198 2.50 18.20 5.38
C ALA A 198 2.97 18.99 6.60
N ASP A 199 2.03 19.44 7.44
CA ASP A 199 2.33 20.17 8.67
C ASP A 199 3.19 19.35 9.65
N ALA A 200 2.93 18.04 9.74
CA ALA A 200 3.73 17.15 10.57
C ALA A 200 5.17 17.03 10.07
N LEU A 201 5.35 16.82 8.77
CA LEU A 201 6.67 16.72 8.14
C LEU A 201 7.47 18.03 8.28
N VAL A 202 6.85 19.18 8.03
CA VAL A 202 7.48 20.49 8.19
C VAL A 202 7.89 20.74 9.64
N ALA A 203 7.04 20.40 10.59
CA ALA A 203 7.36 20.50 12.02
C ALA A 203 8.55 19.62 12.45
N GLU A 204 8.83 18.54 11.71
CA GLU A 204 9.99 17.67 11.89
C GLU A 204 11.20 18.05 11.01
N GLY A 205 11.16 19.23 10.36
CA GLY A 205 12.27 19.79 9.60
C GLY A 205 12.36 19.34 8.13
N VAL A 206 11.36 18.63 7.62
CA VAL A 206 11.30 18.27 6.20
C VAL A 206 10.89 19.48 5.36
N SER A 207 11.66 19.79 4.32
CA SER A 207 11.30 20.82 3.34
C SER A 207 10.38 20.24 2.26
N LEU A 208 9.34 20.98 1.89
CA LEU A 208 8.40 20.57 0.85
C LEU A 208 8.50 21.49 -0.37
N ARG A 209 8.53 20.91 -1.56
CA ARG A 209 8.41 21.57 -2.87
C ARG A 209 7.22 20.92 -3.59
N LEU A 210 6.03 21.47 -3.37
CA LEU A 210 4.77 20.99 -3.94
C LEU A 210 4.41 21.78 -5.20
N GLY A 211 3.72 21.15 -6.15
CA GLY A 211 3.39 21.75 -7.45
C GLY A 211 4.62 21.96 -8.34
N CYS A 212 5.77 21.36 -8.03
CA CYS A 212 7.02 21.55 -8.73
C CYS A 212 7.44 20.27 -9.47
N ARG A 213 7.72 20.35 -10.76
CA ARG A 213 8.20 19.22 -11.56
C ARG A 213 9.71 19.29 -11.69
N VAL A 214 10.37 18.15 -11.46
CA VAL A 214 11.78 18.01 -11.84
C VAL A 214 11.85 17.87 -13.36
N THR A 215 12.60 18.75 -13.99
CA THR A 215 12.81 18.77 -15.46
C THR A 215 14.10 18.09 -15.86
N ARG A 216 15.13 18.15 -15.01
CA ARG A 216 16.45 17.58 -15.23
C ARG A 216 17.13 17.26 -13.91
N VAL A 217 17.99 16.24 -13.93
CA VAL A 217 18.85 15.87 -12.82
C VAL A 217 20.31 16.07 -13.26
N GLU A 218 21.09 16.73 -12.44
CA GLU A 218 22.49 17.04 -12.71
C GLU A 218 23.36 16.50 -11.58
N LYS A 219 24.61 16.18 -11.91
CA LYS A 219 25.65 16.01 -10.90
C LYS A 219 26.07 17.41 -10.44
N ALA A 220 25.94 17.71 -9.14
CA ALA A 220 26.41 18.99 -8.63
C ALA A 220 27.95 19.00 -8.53
N ASP A 221 28.53 20.19 -8.67
CA ASP A 221 29.99 20.36 -8.52
C ASP A 221 30.42 20.02 -7.09
N GLY A 222 31.48 19.21 -6.95
CA GLY A 222 31.96 18.70 -5.68
C GLY A 222 31.63 17.23 -5.44
N VAL A 223 31.92 16.70 -4.25
CA VAL A 223 31.78 15.26 -3.96
C VAL A 223 30.32 14.82 -4.10
N ALA A 224 30.06 13.95 -5.06
CA ALA A 224 28.88 13.08 -5.27
C ALA A 224 27.48 13.70 -4.95
N ARG A 225 27.25 14.98 -5.28
CA ARG A 225 25.97 15.67 -5.01
C ARG A 225 25.04 15.63 -6.21
N VAL A 226 23.75 15.56 -5.92
CA VAL A 226 22.65 15.59 -6.90
C VAL A 226 22.00 16.97 -6.88
N ARG A 227 21.73 17.53 -8.07
CA ARG A 227 20.98 18.76 -8.27
C ARG A 227 19.73 18.46 -9.09
N LEU A 228 18.56 18.72 -8.50
CA LEU A 228 17.28 18.65 -9.18
C LEU A 228 16.93 20.04 -9.72
N VAL A 229 16.82 20.16 -11.02
CA VAL A 229 16.35 21.39 -11.69
C VAL A 229 14.83 21.30 -11.77
N LEU A 230 14.16 22.30 -11.21
CA LEU A 230 12.71 22.39 -11.18
C LEU A 230 12.19 23.23 -12.34
N ASP A 231 10.93 23.04 -12.71
CA ASP A 231 10.22 23.90 -13.67
C ASP A 231 9.92 25.28 -13.08
N GLN A 232 9.89 25.39 -11.75
CA GLN A 232 9.72 26.65 -11.02
C GLN A 232 10.44 26.60 -9.67
N GLY A 233 10.91 27.78 -9.22
CA GLY A 233 11.64 27.93 -7.97
C GLY A 233 13.11 27.53 -8.04
N GLU A 234 13.79 27.57 -6.89
CA GLU A 234 15.20 27.27 -6.79
C GLU A 234 15.46 25.76 -6.89
N PRO A 235 16.57 25.34 -7.52
CA PRO A 235 16.96 23.95 -7.59
C PRO A 235 17.14 23.33 -6.20
N VAL A 236 16.87 22.02 -6.09
CA VAL A 236 17.13 21.24 -4.87
C VAL A 236 18.48 20.53 -5.02
N VAL A 237 19.38 20.76 -4.07
CA VAL A 237 20.69 20.11 -3.99
C VAL A 237 20.73 19.21 -2.77
N ALA A 238 21.17 17.95 -2.96
CA ALA A 238 21.27 16.96 -1.89
C ALA A 238 22.46 16.02 -2.12
N ASP A 239 22.86 15.29 -1.08
CA ASP A 239 23.90 14.28 -1.20
C ASP A 239 23.38 13.02 -1.89
N GLN A 240 22.07 12.73 -1.77
CA GLN A 240 21.44 11.56 -2.35
C GLN A 240 20.03 11.88 -2.87
N LEU A 241 19.56 11.12 -3.86
CA LEU A 241 18.21 11.17 -4.41
C LEU A 241 17.47 9.86 -4.13
N LEU A 242 16.25 9.94 -3.59
CA LEU A 242 15.31 8.82 -3.50
C LEU A 242 14.19 9.02 -4.53
N VAL A 243 14.00 8.05 -5.43
CA VAL A 243 12.95 8.06 -6.45
C VAL A 243 11.77 7.21 -5.99
N SER A 244 10.59 7.82 -5.83
CA SER A 244 9.35 7.18 -5.34
C SER A 244 8.10 7.64 -6.09
N VAL A 245 8.17 7.73 -7.43
CA VAL A 245 7.13 8.30 -8.31
C VAL A 245 6.09 7.30 -8.82
N GLY A 246 6.14 6.06 -8.39
CA GLY A 246 5.16 5.04 -8.78
C GLY A 246 5.77 3.67 -8.99
N ARG A 247 4.94 2.76 -9.55
CA ARG A 247 5.27 1.35 -9.72
C ARG A 247 4.86 0.87 -11.10
N SER A 248 5.66 -0.01 -11.70
CA SER A 248 5.40 -0.69 -12.98
C SER A 248 5.26 -2.19 -12.78
N ALA A 249 4.37 -2.83 -13.55
CA ALA A 249 4.16 -4.27 -13.46
C ALA A 249 5.37 -5.07 -13.95
N VAL A 250 5.63 -6.21 -13.32
CA VAL A 250 6.65 -7.18 -13.78
C VAL A 250 5.98 -8.19 -14.69
N THR A 251 5.99 -7.89 -16.00
CA THR A 251 5.33 -8.68 -17.07
C THR A 251 6.23 -8.93 -18.28
N THR A 252 7.33 -8.19 -18.40
CA THR A 252 8.26 -8.29 -19.53
C THR A 252 9.02 -9.61 -19.52
N GLY A 253 9.16 -10.28 -20.69
CA GLY A 253 9.91 -11.52 -20.81
C GLY A 253 9.21 -12.78 -20.28
N MET A 254 7.92 -12.68 -19.98
CA MET A 254 7.12 -13.80 -19.44
C MET A 254 6.40 -14.60 -20.53
N GLY A 255 6.45 -14.19 -21.82
CA GLY A 255 5.72 -14.86 -22.89
C GLY A 255 4.19 -14.76 -22.75
N LEU A 256 3.67 -13.68 -22.18
CA LEU A 256 2.23 -13.50 -21.94
C LEU A 256 1.41 -13.54 -23.23
N GLU A 257 1.97 -13.00 -24.31
CA GLU A 257 1.41 -12.98 -25.66
C GLU A 257 1.25 -14.38 -26.24
N VAL A 258 2.11 -15.33 -25.91
CA VAL A 258 2.07 -16.73 -26.37
C VAL A 258 0.78 -17.43 -25.92
N VAL A 259 0.25 -17.01 -24.79
CA VAL A 259 -0.96 -17.61 -24.18
C VAL A 259 -2.17 -16.68 -24.21
N GLY A 260 -2.08 -15.51 -24.89
CA GLY A 260 -3.18 -14.58 -25.05
C GLY A 260 -3.53 -13.79 -23.78
N ILE A 261 -2.58 -13.54 -22.89
CA ILE A 261 -2.77 -12.69 -21.73
C ILE A 261 -2.55 -11.23 -22.13
N GLU A 262 -3.59 -10.42 -21.98
CA GLU A 262 -3.55 -8.98 -22.26
C GLU A 262 -3.11 -8.17 -21.04
N THR A 263 -2.40 -7.07 -21.34
CA THR A 263 -2.06 -6.03 -20.37
C THR A 263 -2.80 -4.72 -20.71
N ASP A 264 -2.89 -3.83 -19.73
CA ASP A 264 -3.31 -2.45 -19.97
C ASP A 264 -2.13 -1.61 -20.51
N GLU A 265 -2.39 -0.33 -20.82
CA GLU A 265 -1.40 0.62 -21.34
C GLU A 265 -0.22 0.87 -20.38
N ARG A 266 -0.40 0.56 -19.10
CA ARG A 266 0.63 0.67 -18.05
C ARG A 266 1.37 -0.65 -17.79
N GLY A 267 1.04 -1.72 -18.56
CA GLY A 267 1.65 -3.04 -18.46
C GLY A 267 1.05 -3.94 -17.37
N PHE A 268 -0.02 -3.54 -16.66
CA PHE A 268 -0.69 -4.41 -15.70
C PHE A 268 -1.56 -5.46 -16.38
N ILE A 269 -1.55 -6.69 -15.87
CA ILE A 269 -2.37 -7.77 -16.41
C ILE A 269 -3.86 -7.46 -16.23
N ARG A 270 -4.62 -7.47 -17.32
CA ARG A 270 -6.07 -7.29 -17.31
C ARG A 270 -6.73 -8.48 -16.64
N THR A 271 -7.60 -8.21 -15.66
CA THR A 271 -8.38 -9.24 -14.97
C THR A 271 -9.83 -8.80 -14.78
N ASP A 272 -10.74 -9.78 -14.78
CA ASP A 272 -12.12 -9.58 -14.33
C ASP A 272 -12.20 -9.35 -12.79
N ASP A 273 -13.41 -9.26 -12.25
CA ASP A 273 -13.65 -9.16 -10.81
C ASP A 273 -13.36 -10.47 -10.05
N ARG A 274 -13.20 -11.58 -10.76
CA ARG A 274 -12.84 -12.91 -10.22
C ARG A 274 -11.35 -13.21 -10.35
N LEU A 275 -10.58 -12.19 -10.78
CA LEU A 275 -9.13 -12.24 -10.99
C LEU A 275 -8.69 -13.16 -12.14
N ALA A 276 -9.63 -13.61 -13.01
CA ALA A 276 -9.30 -14.34 -14.22
C ALA A 276 -8.72 -13.38 -15.25
N THR A 277 -7.68 -13.79 -15.97
CA THR A 277 -7.08 -13.06 -17.10
C THR A 277 -7.89 -13.31 -18.38
N THR A 278 -7.43 -12.78 -19.51
CA THR A 278 -7.98 -13.04 -20.83
C THR A 278 -7.67 -14.46 -21.35
N ALA A 279 -6.66 -15.13 -20.75
CA ALA A 279 -6.29 -16.50 -21.08
C ALA A 279 -7.03 -17.52 -20.21
N ASP A 280 -7.40 -18.66 -20.81
CA ASP A 280 -8.05 -19.74 -20.10
C ASP A 280 -7.15 -20.35 -19.01
N ASN A 281 -7.75 -20.61 -17.84
CA ASN A 281 -7.07 -21.24 -16.69
C ASN A 281 -5.87 -20.43 -16.15
N VAL A 282 -5.85 -19.11 -16.38
CA VAL A 282 -4.83 -18.20 -15.84
C VAL A 282 -5.48 -17.08 -15.04
N TRP A 283 -4.98 -16.84 -13.86
CA TRP A 283 -5.36 -15.74 -12.96
C TRP A 283 -4.17 -14.83 -12.69
N ALA A 284 -4.43 -13.54 -12.37
CA ALA A 284 -3.39 -12.64 -11.90
C ALA A 284 -3.81 -11.97 -10.60
N VAL A 285 -2.87 -11.86 -9.65
CA VAL A 285 -3.11 -11.41 -8.28
C VAL A 285 -1.99 -10.50 -7.79
N GLY A 286 -2.32 -9.68 -6.79
CA GLY A 286 -1.38 -8.70 -6.23
C GLY A 286 -1.15 -7.53 -7.18
N ASP A 287 -0.01 -6.91 -7.03
CA ASP A 287 0.31 -5.66 -7.69
C ASP A 287 0.26 -5.75 -9.22
N VAL A 288 0.65 -6.89 -9.78
CA VAL A 288 0.67 -7.12 -11.24
C VAL A 288 -0.73 -7.01 -11.87
N ALA A 289 -1.79 -7.20 -11.09
CA ALA A 289 -3.18 -7.05 -11.54
C ALA A 289 -3.68 -5.58 -11.51
N GLY A 290 -2.89 -4.62 -11.04
CA GLY A 290 -3.17 -3.19 -11.09
C GLY A 290 -4.38 -2.71 -10.25
N LYS A 291 -5.03 -3.57 -9.46
CA LYS A 291 -6.25 -3.23 -8.70
C LYS A 291 -5.93 -2.47 -7.40
N LEU A 292 -5.22 -3.10 -6.48
CA LEU A 292 -4.72 -2.52 -5.23
C LEU A 292 -3.31 -3.07 -4.97
N GLN A 293 -2.37 -2.18 -4.67
CA GLN A 293 -0.96 -2.51 -4.47
C GLN A 293 -0.62 -2.53 -2.97
N PHE A 294 -1.29 -3.44 -2.24
CA PHE A 294 -1.08 -3.65 -0.80
C PHE A 294 -0.90 -5.14 -0.50
N THR A 295 -0.02 -5.46 0.42
CA THR A 295 0.33 -6.83 0.82
C THR A 295 -0.90 -7.67 1.20
N HIS A 296 -1.77 -7.15 2.06
CA HIS A 296 -2.99 -7.84 2.50
C HIS A 296 -4.04 -7.97 1.39
N ALA A 297 -4.10 -7.01 0.46
CA ALA A 297 -4.94 -7.13 -0.74
C ALA A 297 -4.43 -8.22 -1.67
N ALA A 298 -3.09 -8.30 -1.85
CA ALA A 298 -2.45 -9.33 -2.65
C ALA A 298 -2.71 -10.74 -2.08
N ASP A 299 -2.58 -10.93 -0.76
CA ASP A 299 -2.88 -12.21 -0.08
C ASP A 299 -4.35 -12.61 -0.26
N GLU A 300 -5.31 -11.67 -0.05
CA GLU A 300 -6.74 -11.96 -0.28
C GLU A 300 -7.03 -12.28 -1.75
N MET A 301 -6.42 -11.54 -2.71
CA MET A 301 -6.51 -11.86 -4.13
C MET A 301 -5.97 -13.27 -4.41
N GLY A 302 -4.82 -13.64 -3.85
CA GLY A 302 -4.23 -14.98 -3.98
C GLY A 302 -5.18 -16.09 -3.52
N ARG A 303 -5.76 -15.92 -2.33
CA ARG A 303 -6.75 -16.86 -1.78
C ARG A 303 -8.02 -16.98 -2.64
N ILE A 304 -8.51 -15.87 -3.16
CA ILE A 304 -9.68 -15.85 -4.06
C ILE A 304 -9.35 -16.53 -5.38
N ALA A 305 -8.22 -16.20 -6.01
CA ALA A 305 -7.82 -16.77 -7.30
C ALA A 305 -7.62 -18.30 -7.20
N ALA A 306 -6.91 -18.78 -6.18
CA ALA A 306 -6.75 -20.22 -5.95
C ALA A 306 -8.10 -20.94 -5.71
N SER A 307 -9.00 -20.28 -4.94
CA SER A 307 -10.35 -20.77 -4.76
C SER A 307 -11.12 -20.86 -6.08
N ASN A 308 -11.04 -19.84 -6.92
CA ASN A 308 -11.74 -19.76 -8.20
C ASN A 308 -11.17 -20.75 -9.21
N ALA A 309 -9.84 -20.89 -9.24
CA ALA A 309 -9.13 -21.83 -10.10
C ALA A 309 -9.54 -23.30 -9.84
N LEU A 310 -9.76 -23.65 -8.58
CA LEU A 310 -10.05 -25.03 -8.15
C LEU A 310 -11.55 -25.31 -7.95
N SER A 311 -12.42 -24.31 -8.10
CA SER A 311 -13.87 -24.48 -7.93
C SER A 311 -14.60 -24.48 -9.26
N ARG A 312 -15.47 -25.49 -9.47
CA ARG A 312 -16.37 -25.54 -10.64
C ARG A 312 -17.65 -24.72 -10.46
N TRP A 313 -18.09 -24.48 -9.22
CA TRP A 313 -19.43 -24.00 -8.94
C TRP A 313 -19.51 -22.68 -8.18
N ARG A 314 -18.56 -22.40 -7.29
CA ARG A 314 -18.57 -21.22 -6.42
C ARG A 314 -17.37 -20.35 -6.71
N ARG A 315 -17.53 -19.35 -7.56
CA ARG A 315 -16.52 -18.33 -7.84
C ARG A 315 -16.80 -17.09 -7.02
N ARG A 316 -15.75 -16.54 -6.43
CA ARG A 316 -15.78 -15.34 -5.58
C ARG A 316 -15.22 -14.14 -6.33
N SER A 317 -15.84 -12.97 -6.17
CA SER A 317 -15.30 -11.70 -6.67
C SER A 317 -14.43 -11.04 -5.62
N PHE A 318 -13.34 -10.43 -6.05
CA PHE A 318 -12.52 -9.54 -5.24
C PHE A 318 -13.19 -8.17 -5.19
N ARG A 319 -13.49 -7.68 -3.99
CA ARG A 319 -14.14 -6.39 -3.77
C ARG A 319 -13.20 -5.45 -3.03
N THR A 320 -12.89 -4.31 -3.62
CA THR A 320 -11.94 -3.32 -3.09
C THR A 320 -12.51 -2.46 -1.97
N ALA A 321 -13.83 -2.24 -1.95
CA ALA A 321 -14.48 -1.25 -1.08
C ALA A 321 -14.21 -1.42 0.43
N ALA A 322 -13.91 -2.64 0.90
CA ALA A 322 -13.65 -2.92 2.30
C ALA A 322 -12.19 -3.30 2.58
N ILE A 323 -11.30 -3.04 1.64
CA ILE A 323 -9.85 -3.23 1.86
C ILE A 323 -9.29 -1.94 2.44
N PRO A 324 -8.83 -1.93 3.70
CA PRO A 324 -8.20 -0.76 4.29
C PRO A 324 -6.75 -0.61 3.79
N TRP A 325 -6.19 0.59 3.93
CA TRP A 325 -4.76 0.82 3.78
C TRP A 325 -4.27 1.84 4.78
N VAL A 326 -2.97 1.84 5.01
CA VAL A 326 -2.33 2.73 5.99
C VAL A 326 -1.07 3.33 5.38
N THR A 327 -0.89 4.65 5.57
CA THR A 327 0.39 5.33 5.43
C THR A 327 0.94 5.53 6.84
N TYR A 328 2.14 5.01 7.10
CA TYR A 328 2.71 4.91 8.44
C TYR A 328 3.56 6.13 8.83
N THR A 329 3.10 7.31 8.44
CA THR A 329 3.61 8.57 8.97
C THR A 329 3.21 8.75 10.43
N SER A 330 3.69 9.80 11.07
CA SER A 330 3.24 10.24 12.40
C SER A 330 2.65 11.65 12.30
N PRO A 331 1.31 11.79 12.36
CA PRO A 331 0.31 10.74 12.62
C PRO A 331 0.15 9.75 11.46
N GLU A 332 -0.31 8.52 11.77
CA GLU A 332 -0.68 7.50 10.79
C GLU A 332 -1.95 7.90 10.03
N VAL A 333 -2.02 7.51 8.76
CA VAL A 333 -3.22 7.70 7.94
C VAL A 333 -3.82 6.35 7.61
N GLY A 334 -4.89 5.98 8.29
CA GLY A 334 -5.71 4.81 7.97
C GLY A 334 -6.91 5.20 7.12
N ARG A 335 -7.13 4.49 6.01
CA ARG A 335 -8.29 4.73 5.14
C ARG A 335 -8.93 3.44 4.66
N VAL A 336 -10.26 3.50 4.46
CA VAL A 336 -11.04 2.43 3.83
C VAL A 336 -12.24 3.03 3.09
N GLY A 337 -12.53 2.51 1.91
CA GLY A 337 -13.71 2.91 1.13
C GLY A 337 -13.59 4.30 0.48
N MET A 338 -14.72 5.01 0.39
CA MET A 338 -14.87 6.25 -0.36
C MET A 338 -14.35 7.47 0.40
N THR A 339 -13.83 8.45 -0.34
CA THR A 339 -13.64 9.82 0.14
C THR A 339 -14.95 10.58 0.24
N GLU A 340 -14.94 11.75 0.89
CA GLU A 340 -16.04 12.71 0.87
C GLU A 340 -16.43 13.08 -0.57
N ALA A 341 -15.46 13.45 -1.40
CA ALA A 341 -15.69 13.85 -2.79
C ALA A 341 -16.34 12.74 -3.63
N GLU A 342 -15.90 11.48 -3.48
CA GLU A 342 -16.50 10.33 -4.17
C GLU A 342 -17.94 10.04 -3.74
N ALA A 343 -18.32 10.43 -2.53
CA ALA A 343 -19.66 10.22 -1.99
C ALA A 343 -20.63 11.38 -2.28
N ALA A 344 -20.16 12.56 -2.66
CA ALA A 344 -20.97 13.76 -2.88
C ALA A 344 -22.09 13.51 -3.91
N GLY A 345 -21.76 12.93 -5.07
CA GLY A 345 -22.73 12.57 -6.13
C GLY A 345 -23.67 11.42 -5.80
N ARG A 346 -23.54 10.82 -4.60
CA ARG A 346 -24.31 9.65 -4.15
C ARG A 346 -25.19 9.93 -2.93
N GLY A 347 -25.44 11.21 -2.62
CA GLY A 347 -26.19 11.62 -1.45
C GLY A 347 -25.44 11.32 -0.15
N GLY A 348 -24.10 11.39 -0.16
CA GLY A 348 -23.26 11.14 0.99
C GLY A 348 -23.48 12.16 2.12
N ARG A 349 -23.23 11.73 3.35
CA ARG A 349 -23.14 12.56 4.55
C ARG A 349 -21.82 12.27 5.24
N VAL A 350 -21.24 13.28 5.86
CA VAL A 350 -19.91 13.22 6.48
C VAL A 350 -20.01 13.60 7.95
N ALA A 351 -19.38 12.81 8.79
CA ALA A 351 -19.07 13.14 10.17
C ALA A 351 -17.56 13.41 10.30
N TYR A 352 -17.19 14.47 11.00
CA TYR A 352 -15.80 14.89 11.18
C TYR A 352 -15.53 15.20 12.66
N LEU A 353 -14.52 14.54 13.24
CA LEU A 353 -14.10 14.73 14.61
C LEU A 353 -12.58 14.99 14.66
N PRO A 354 -12.11 16.19 15.06
CA PRO A 354 -10.70 16.44 15.26
C PRO A 354 -10.16 15.69 16.47
N MET A 355 -8.91 15.28 16.44
CA MET A 355 -8.27 14.54 17.54
C MET A 355 -8.07 15.40 18.80
N THR A 356 -8.15 16.73 18.70
CA THR A 356 -8.18 17.64 19.84
C THR A 356 -9.40 17.43 20.77
N GLU A 357 -10.46 16.81 20.26
CA GLU A 357 -11.71 16.50 20.99
C GLU A 357 -11.76 15.03 21.48
N VAL A 358 -10.62 14.33 21.41
CA VAL A 358 -10.49 12.93 21.82
C VAL A 358 -9.60 12.82 23.06
N ASP A 359 -10.18 12.44 24.18
CA ASP A 359 -9.51 12.43 25.49
C ASP A 359 -8.21 11.62 25.48
N ARG A 360 -8.17 10.47 24.78
CA ARG A 360 -6.95 9.66 24.64
C ARG A 360 -5.83 10.40 23.90
N ALA A 361 -6.17 11.18 22.89
CA ALA A 361 -5.20 11.98 22.13
C ALA A 361 -4.66 13.13 23.00
N VAL A 362 -5.54 13.78 23.77
CA VAL A 362 -5.16 14.83 24.72
C VAL A 362 -4.22 14.29 25.79
N VAL A 363 -4.58 13.17 26.44
CA VAL A 363 -3.74 12.52 27.47
C VAL A 363 -2.37 12.10 26.91
N ALA A 364 -2.31 11.71 25.63
CA ALA A 364 -1.05 11.32 24.99
C ALA A 364 -0.24 12.52 24.44
N GLY A 365 -0.78 13.73 24.44
CA GLY A 365 -0.16 14.89 23.77
C GLY A 365 -0.09 14.74 22.24
N GLN A 366 -0.93 13.89 21.64
CA GLN A 366 -0.89 13.52 20.21
C GLN A 366 -2.22 13.88 19.53
N THR A 367 -2.53 15.16 19.51
CA THR A 367 -3.83 15.69 19.05
C THR A 367 -3.88 16.06 17.56
N ARG A 368 -2.81 15.81 16.80
CA ARG A 368 -2.81 16.07 15.35
C ARG A 368 -3.68 15.03 14.65
N GLY A 369 -4.60 15.52 13.81
CA GLY A 369 -5.41 14.68 12.94
C GLY A 369 -6.90 14.70 13.24
N PHE A 370 -7.60 13.72 12.71
CA PHE A 370 -9.06 13.64 12.74
C PHE A 370 -9.56 12.23 12.44
N VAL A 371 -10.85 12.01 12.74
CA VAL A 371 -11.65 10.90 12.20
C VAL A 371 -12.72 11.48 11.29
N LYS A 372 -12.76 11.03 10.03
CA LYS A 372 -13.79 11.35 9.05
C LYS A 372 -14.54 10.08 8.68
N LEU A 373 -15.87 10.06 8.82
CA LEU A 373 -16.74 8.95 8.42
C LEU A 373 -17.65 9.43 7.31
N VAL A 374 -17.75 8.64 6.25
CA VAL A 374 -18.62 8.91 5.09
C VAL A 374 -19.72 7.88 5.06
N ALA A 375 -20.98 8.33 5.11
CA ALA A 375 -22.16 7.48 5.06
C ALA A 375 -23.03 7.83 3.84
N GLY A 376 -23.65 6.82 3.24
CA GLY A 376 -24.57 7.01 2.13
C GLY A 376 -25.97 6.45 2.41
N PRO A 377 -26.94 6.77 1.54
CA PRO A 377 -28.30 6.28 1.70
C PRO A 377 -28.36 4.74 1.55
N ARG A 378 -29.30 4.14 2.23
CA ARG A 378 -29.62 2.71 2.09
C ARG A 378 -30.72 2.54 1.02
N PRO A 379 -30.62 1.55 0.15
CA PRO A 379 -31.68 1.29 -0.83
C PRO A 379 -33.06 1.18 -0.17
N GLY A 380 -34.02 1.98 -0.61
CA GLY A 380 -35.39 2.02 -0.08
C GLY A 380 -35.57 2.63 1.31
N LEU A 381 -34.48 2.96 2.03
CA LEU A 381 -34.53 3.44 3.42
C LEU A 381 -33.84 4.81 3.62
N GLY A 382 -33.23 5.36 2.56
CA GLY A 382 -32.49 6.63 2.68
C GLY A 382 -31.44 6.59 3.79
N HIS A 383 -31.38 7.64 4.61
CA HIS A 383 -30.45 7.75 5.74
C HIS A 383 -30.98 7.19 7.06
N THR A 384 -32.05 6.38 7.05
CA THR A 384 -32.55 5.74 8.27
C THR A 384 -31.43 4.94 8.96
N GLY A 385 -31.28 5.13 10.28
CA GLY A 385 -30.19 4.52 11.05
C GLY A 385 -28.82 5.16 10.79
N GLY A 386 -28.78 6.42 10.33
CA GLY A 386 -27.57 7.22 10.03
C GLY A 386 -26.99 6.98 8.63
N GLY A 387 -27.57 6.05 7.84
CA GLY A 387 -27.05 5.62 6.56
C GLY A 387 -26.04 4.47 6.66
N ARG A 388 -25.65 3.91 5.51
CA ARG A 388 -24.64 2.86 5.43
C ARG A 388 -23.25 3.49 5.40
N LEU A 389 -22.32 2.95 6.17
CA LEU A 389 -20.91 3.38 6.08
C LEU A 389 -20.34 3.04 4.70
N LEU A 390 -19.79 4.05 4.01
CA LEU A 390 -19.19 3.94 2.68
C LEU A 390 -17.68 4.14 2.69
N GLY A 391 -17.19 4.95 3.63
CA GLY A 391 -15.78 5.25 3.76
C GLY A 391 -15.42 5.79 5.14
N ALA A 392 -14.14 5.72 5.46
CA ALA A 392 -13.58 6.27 6.67
C ALA A 392 -12.11 6.64 6.47
N THR A 393 -11.71 7.77 7.05
CA THR A 393 -10.33 8.24 7.12
C THR A 393 -9.99 8.55 8.58
N MET A 394 -8.91 7.95 9.09
CA MET A 394 -8.41 8.14 10.44
C MET A 394 -6.98 8.64 10.37
N VAL A 395 -6.80 9.93 10.62
CA VAL A 395 -5.47 10.53 10.77
C VAL A 395 -5.21 10.69 12.25
N ALA A 396 -4.39 9.82 12.82
CA ALA A 396 -4.16 9.76 14.26
C ALA A 396 -2.87 8.99 14.58
N ALA A 397 -2.39 9.09 15.81
CA ALA A 397 -1.20 8.34 16.26
C ALA A 397 -1.36 6.80 16.15
N ARG A 398 -2.57 6.29 16.04
CA ARG A 398 -2.93 4.88 15.85
C ARG A 398 -3.99 4.70 14.76
N GLY A 399 -3.92 5.52 13.72
CA GLY A 399 -4.87 5.52 12.61
C GLY A 399 -4.95 4.17 11.91
N GLY A 400 -3.81 3.48 11.78
CA GLY A 400 -3.72 2.15 11.19
C GLY A 400 -4.46 1.07 11.97
N GLU A 401 -4.49 1.16 13.30
CA GLU A 401 -5.24 0.21 14.14
C GLU A 401 -6.75 0.55 14.17
N MET A 402 -7.08 1.85 14.16
CA MET A 402 -8.48 2.31 14.24
C MET A 402 -9.31 1.98 13.00
N VAL A 403 -8.69 1.90 11.82
CA VAL A 403 -9.39 1.75 10.53
C VAL A 403 -10.12 0.41 10.36
N HIS A 404 -9.74 -0.62 11.12
CA HIS A 404 -10.26 -1.98 10.96
C HIS A 404 -11.71 -2.13 11.35
N GLU A 405 -12.19 -1.38 12.34
CA GLU A 405 -13.62 -1.34 12.72
C GLU A 405 -14.48 -0.81 11.56
N ALA A 406 -14.03 0.26 10.91
CA ALA A 406 -14.71 0.81 9.74
C ALA A 406 -14.65 -0.16 8.54
N ALA A 407 -13.52 -0.86 8.34
CA ALA A 407 -13.40 -1.89 7.30
C ALA A 407 -14.41 -3.04 7.53
N LEU A 408 -14.55 -3.49 8.77
CA LEU A 408 -15.56 -4.50 9.13
C LEU A 408 -16.98 -3.98 8.88
N ALA A 409 -17.27 -2.74 9.27
CA ALA A 409 -18.57 -2.11 9.05
C ALA A 409 -18.94 -2.01 7.56
N ILE A 410 -17.99 -1.60 6.71
CA ILE A 410 -18.19 -1.54 5.25
C ILE A 410 -18.38 -2.95 4.67
N ARG A 411 -17.54 -3.92 5.07
CA ARG A 411 -17.61 -5.31 4.59
C ARG A 411 -18.95 -5.96 4.86
N THR A 412 -19.53 -5.68 6.03
CA THR A 412 -20.82 -6.23 6.46
C THR A 412 -22.03 -5.39 6.05
N GLY A 413 -21.80 -4.24 5.40
CA GLY A 413 -22.86 -3.30 5.02
C GLY A 413 -23.55 -2.64 6.22
N MET A 414 -22.82 -2.48 7.31
CA MET A 414 -23.32 -1.94 8.58
C MET A 414 -23.76 -0.48 8.41
N PHE A 415 -24.82 -0.08 9.08
CA PHE A 415 -25.22 1.31 9.20
C PHE A 415 -24.54 1.99 10.39
N THR A 416 -24.33 3.30 10.28
CA THR A 416 -23.52 4.07 11.25
C THR A 416 -24.10 4.07 12.66
N GLY A 417 -25.43 3.87 12.81
CA GLY A 417 -26.06 3.72 14.13
C GLY A 417 -25.53 2.55 14.95
N ARG A 418 -25.05 1.49 14.30
CA ARG A 418 -24.39 0.37 15.02
C ARG A 418 -23.06 0.80 15.62
N LEU A 419 -22.26 1.55 14.86
CA LEU A 419 -21.01 2.10 15.37
C LEU A 419 -21.25 3.08 16.52
N ALA A 420 -22.22 3.99 16.36
CA ALA A 420 -22.59 4.96 17.41
C ALA A 420 -23.06 4.30 18.71
N GLN A 421 -23.72 3.13 18.64
CA GLN A 421 -24.24 2.38 19.78
C GLN A 421 -23.23 1.39 20.38
N THR A 422 -22.12 1.09 19.66
CA THR A 422 -21.12 0.17 20.18
C THR A 422 -20.35 0.82 21.32
N VAL A 423 -20.33 0.16 22.48
CA VAL A 423 -19.57 0.64 23.64
C VAL A 423 -18.09 0.46 23.40
N HIS A 424 -17.33 1.54 23.51
CA HIS A 424 -15.87 1.54 23.42
C HIS A 424 -15.24 1.70 24.81
N ALA A 425 -14.11 1.08 25.02
CA ALA A 425 -13.33 1.28 26.23
C ALA A 425 -12.83 2.73 26.33
N TYR A 426 -12.85 3.29 27.54
CA TYR A 426 -12.40 4.65 27.83
C TYR A 426 -11.13 4.65 28.68
N PRO A 427 -10.13 5.50 28.39
CA PRO A 427 -9.97 6.29 27.17
C PRO A 427 -9.20 5.50 26.11
N THR A 428 -9.70 5.42 24.89
CA THR A 428 -9.04 4.76 23.75
C THR A 428 -9.09 5.62 22.50
N TRP A 429 -8.21 5.33 21.54
CA TRP A 429 -8.21 5.95 20.21
C TRP A 429 -9.48 5.63 19.44
N SER A 430 -9.95 4.39 19.52
CA SER A 430 -11.16 3.91 18.83
C SER A 430 -12.44 4.58 19.29
N LEU A 431 -12.49 5.16 20.50
CA LEU A 431 -13.64 5.94 20.98
C LEU A 431 -13.97 7.12 20.04
N ALA A 432 -12.96 7.64 19.31
CA ALA A 432 -13.17 8.67 18.29
C ALA A 432 -14.10 8.21 17.16
N VAL A 433 -14.08 6.93 16.81
CA VAL A 433 -14.96 6.36 15.77
C VAL A 433 -16.42 6.39 16.25
N GLN A 434 -16.68 6.02 17.51
CA GLN A 434 -18.01 6.11 18.11
C GLN A 434 -18.51 7.55 18.18
N LYS A 435 -17.67 8.48 18.69
CA LYS A 435 -18.01 9.90 18.77
C LYS A 435 -18.36 10.47 17.38
N ALA A 436 -17.53 10.19 16.36
CA ALA A 436 -17.81 10.60 14.99
C ALA A 436 -19.11 9.97 14.45
N ALA A 437 -19.33 8.68 14.66
CA ALA A 437 -20.56 8.01 14.22
C ALA A 437 -21.82 8.58 14.88
N SER A 438 -21.71 9.07 16.10
CA SER A 438 -22.84 9.69 16.83
C SER A 438 -23.29 11.00 16.18
N GLN A 439 -22.42 11.73 15.44
CA GLN A 439 -22.77 12.96 14.74
C GLN A 439 -23.84 12.78 13.66
N PHE A 440 -24.06 11.56 13.17
CA PHE A 440 -25.16 11.27 12.23
C PHE A 440 -26.55 11.38 12.87
N PHE A 441 -26.62 11.45 14.20
CA PHE A 441 -27.87 11.45 14.98
C PHE A 441 -28.02 12.67 15.88
N VAL A 442 -26.96 13.01 16.59
CA VAL A 442 -26.95 14.08 17.57
C VAL A 442 -25.76 15.00 17.33
N GLU A 443 -25.78 16.15 17.99
CA GLU A 443 -24.62 17.03 18.04
C GLU A 443 -23.60 16.46 19.04
N VAL A 444 -22.35 16.39 18.61
CA VAL A 444 -21.20 15.96 19.41
C VAL A 444 -20.11 17.02 19.29
N GLU A 445 -19.68 17.59 20.41
CA GLU A 445 -18.67 18.65 20.47
C GLU A 445 -19.00 19.81 19.49
N GLY A 446 -20.25 20.24 19.46
CA GLY A 446 -20.73 21.31 18.56
C GLY A 446 -20.83 20.94 17.08
N ARG A 447 -20.68 19.65 16.71
CA ARG A 447 -20.66 19.16 15.33
C ARG A 447 -21.80 18.20 15.04
N ARG A 448 -22.33 18.29 13.83
CA ARG A 448 -23.27 17.31 13.25
C ARG A 448 -22.79 16.87 11.89
N ALA A 449 -23.16 15.67 11.48
CA ALA A 449 -22.90 15.21 10.13
C ALA A 449 -23.56 16.14 9.08
N TYR A 450 -22.80 16.48 8.06
CA TYR A 450 -23.17 17.40 6.97
C TYR A 450 -23.21 16.68 5.62
N PRO A 451 -23.85 17.23 4.57
CA PRO A 451 -23.82 16.67 3.22
C PRO A 451 -22.39 16.63 2.67
N ALA A 452 -22.01 15.52 2.04
CA ALA A 452 -20.70 15.40 1.38
C ALA A 452 -20.55 16.43 0.25
N ARG A 453 -19.33 16.96 0.08
CA ARG A 453 -18.97 17.99 -0.92
C ARG A 453 -18.06 17.38 -1.98
N SER A 454 -18.21 17.84 -3.21
CA SER A 454 -17.33 17.43 -4.34
C SER A 454 -15.93 18.03 -4.23
N GLU A 455 -15.85 19.21 -3.58
CA GLU A 455 -14.60 19.91 -3.23
C GLU A 455 -14.68 20.23 -1.74
N PRO A 456 -14.08 19.41 -0.87
CA PRO A 456 -14.08 19.61 0.57
C PRO A 456 -13.15 20.72 1.05
#